data_f92da26af1ff0861a5e16725fe21f0be
#
_entry.id   f92da26af1ff0861a5e16725fe21f0be
#
_cell.length_a   1.000
_cell.length_b   1.000
_cell.length_c   1.000
_cell.angle_alpha   90.00
_cell.angle_beta   90.00
_cell.angle_gamma   90.00
#
_symmetry.space_group_name_H-M   'P 1'
#
loop_
_entity.id
_entity.type
_entity.pdbx_description
1 polymer ?
#
loop_
_entity_poly.entity_id
_entity_poly.type
_entity_poly.pdbx_seq_one_letter_code
_entity_poly.pdbx_strand_id
1 'polypeptide(L)'
;CVWCQNFHLSKLQPEPKDAIYYSPEKILELAAYNGDAGLCASFQEPTLLSERAIPLFKLAKDKGMKYCCYVSTGYMTKEVLKPLQEAGLDGLKIDVKGTGETYERYCGGADVDRIWRNAREAKKLGLHVEVVALVVTDVNDEEESLRSIVERHLKEVGTETPLHFTRYFPAYRFGNPPTQIETLEKAYEMAKKAGVLYPYVGNVAGHRYENTYCPNCGERIIQRYEYYVLDYRITKERKCPQCGTFIP
;
A
#
# COMPACT_ATOMS: atom_id res chain seq x y z
N CYS A 1 14.14 -5.42 -5.45
CA CYS A 1 15.02 -4.35 -4.97
C CYS A 1 16.16 -4.93 -4.13
N VAL A 2 17.27 -4.22 -4.03
CA VAL A 2 18.44 -4.66 -3.25
C VAL A 2 18.21 -4.67 -1.73
N TRP A 3 17.18 -4.01 -1.25
CA TRP A 3 16.75 -3.95 0.15
C TRP A 3 15.49 -4.75 0.45
N CYS A 4 15.21 -5.79 -0.31
CA CYS A 4 13.98 -6.56 -0.14
C CYS A 4 13.92 -7.25 1.23
N GLN A 5 12.98 -6.84 2.10
CA GLN A 5 12.77 -7.48 3.40
C GLN A 5 12.27 -8.93 3.25
N ASN A 6 11.53 -9.20 2.19
CA ASN A 6 11.00 -10.53 1.87
C ASN A 6 11.93 -11.32 0.92
N PHE A 7 13.26 -11.06 0.96
CA PHE A 7 14.20 -11.70 0.04
C PHE A 7 14.20 -13.24 0.14
N HIS A 8 13.95 -13.77 1.32
CA HIS A 8 13.82 -15.21 1.58
C HIS A 8 12.63 -15.84 0.82
N LEU A 9 11.61 -15.06 0.45
CA LEU A 9 10.51 -15.51 -0.39
C LEU A 9 10.71 -15.15 -1.87
N SER A 10 11.21 -13.94 -2.16
CA SER A 10 11.23 -13.38 -3.51
C SER A 10 12.51 -13.68 -4.30
N LYS A 11 13.57 -14.18 -3.65
CA LYS A 11 14.90 -14.43 -4.26
C LYS A 11 15.34 -15.88 -4.21
N LEU A 12 14.62 -16.72 -3.49
CA LEU A 12 14.87 -18.15 -3.45
C LEU A 12 13.86 -18.87 -4.33
N GLN A 13 14.33 -19.91 -5.02
CA GLN A 13 13.43 -20.83 -5.71
C GLN A 13 12.94 -21.86 -4.67
N PRO A 14 11.64 -21.94 -4.41
CA PRO A 14 11.13 -22.95 -3.47
C PRO A 14 11.29 -24.35 -4.07
N GLU A 15 11.69 -25.31 -3.25
CA GLU A 15 11.64 -26.71 -3.63
C GLU A 15 10.17 -27.16 -3.69
N PRO A 16 9.75 -27.88 -4.75
CA PRO A 16 8.35 -28.34 -4.87
C PRO A 16 7.85 -29.14 -3.68
N LYS A 17 8.73 -29.90 -3.00
CA LYS A 17 8.40 -30.68 -1.80
C LYS A 17 8.05 -29.82 -0.58
N ASP A 18 8.50 -28.57 -0.54
CA ASP A 18 8.27 -27.64 0.58
C ASP A 18 7.07 -26.73 0.31
N ALA A 19 6.45 -26.84 -0.88
CA ALA A 19 5.28 -26.09 -1.24
C ALA A 19 4.00 -26.80 -0.79
N ILE A 20 3.14 -26.09 -0.07
CA ILE A 20 1.81 -26.57 0.32
C ILE A 20 0.78 -25.87 -0.57
N TYR A 21 0.01 -26.66 -1.30
CA TYR A 21 -1.12 -26.14 -2.08
C TYR A 21 -2.39 -26.11 -1.23
N TYR A 22 -3.00 -24.95 -1.17
CA TYR A 22 -4.37 -24.78 -0.67
C TYR A 22 -5.31 -24.44 -1.82
N SER A 23 -6.45 -25.15 -1.90
CA SER A 23 -7.51 -24.78 -2.82
C SER A 23 -8.19 -23.46 -2.38
N PRO A 24 -8.88 -22.74 -3.27
CA PRO A 24 -9.65 -21.57 -2.89
C PRO A 24 -10.62 -21.82 -1.75
N GLU A 25 -11.31 -22.97 -1.74
CA GLU A 25 -12.25 -23.39 -0.70
C GLU A 25 -11.53 -23.53 0.64
N LYS A 26 -10.33 -24.16 0.65
CA LYS A 26 -9.55 -24.34 1.86
C LYS A 26 -9.05 -23.03 2.44
N ILE A 27 -8.65 -22.08 1.59
CA ILE A 27 -8.26 -20.73 2.02
C ILE A 27 -9.45 -20.05 2.71
N LEU A 28 -10.66 -20.14 2.14
CA LEU A 28 -11.86 -19.54 2.73
C LEU A 28 -12.32 -20.23 4.00
N GLU A 29 -12.16 -21.54 4.11
CA GLU A 29 -12.39 -22.26 5.38
C GLU A 29 -11.47 -21.73 6.49
N LEU A 30 -10.18 -21.55 6.19
CA LEU A 30 -9.22 -21.02 7.17
C LEU A 30 -9.55 -19.56 7.54
N ALA A 31 -9.89 -18.72 6.56
CA ALA A 31 -10.31 -17.35 6.81
C ALA A 31 -11.57 -17.29 7.70
N ALA A 32 -12.56 -18.13 7.43
CA ALA A 32 -13.77 -18.21 8.24
C ALA A 32 -13.47 -18.71 9.66
N TYR A 33 -12.60 -19.71 9.81
CA TYR A 33 -12.18 -20.22 11.11
C TYR A 33 -11.48 -19.16 11.95
N ASN A 34 -10.66 -18.31 11.32
CA ASN A 34 -9.97 -17.21 12.00
C ASN A 34 -10.87 -15.99 12.25
N GLY A 35 -12.07 -15.93 11.68
CA GLY A 35 -12.95 -14.78 11.75
C GLY A 35 -12.48 -13.60 10.86
N ASP A 36 -11.72 -13.89 9.80
CA ASP A 36 -11.19 -12.88 8.90
C ASP A 36 -12.30 -12.18 8.11
N ALA A 37 -12.20 -10.87 7.98
CA ALA A 37 -13.19 -10.08 7.25
C ALA A 37 -12.96 -10.06 5.73
N GLY A 38 -11.77 -10.44 5.26
CA GLY A 38 -11.38 -10.43 3.87
C GLY A 38 -10.07 -11.13 3.60
N LEU A 39 -9.62 -11.07 2.36
CA LEU A 39 -8.36 -11.67 1.89
C LEU A 39 -7.39 -10.59 1.42
N CYS A 40 -6.11 -10.79 1.65
CA CYS A 40 -5.06 -9.92 1.14
C CYS A 40 -3.92 -10.75 0.53
N ALA A 41 -3.67 -10.57 -0.77
CA ALA A 41 -2.49 -11.13 -1.41
C ALA A 41 -1.32 -10.15 -1.25
N SER A 42 -0.24 -10.63 -0.59
CA SER A 42 0.89 -9.79 -0.18
C SER A 42 2.22 -10.55 -0.14
N PHE A 43 3.28 -9.93 0.37
CA PHE A 43 4.66 -10.40 0.61
C PHE A 43 5.53 -10.59 -0.62
N GLN A 44 5.02 -11.18 -1.67
CA GLN A 44 5.66 -11.24 -2.99
C GLN A 44 4.94 -10.24 -3.92
N GLU A 45 5.11 -10.42 -5.23
CA GLU A 45 4.31 -9.68 -6.20
C GLU A 45 3.03 -10.48 -6.53
N PRO A 46 1.87 -10.09 -6.00
CA PRO A 46 0.63 -10.86 -6.18
C PRO A 46 0.16 -10.91 -7.63
N THR A 47 0.64 -10.02 -8.49
CA THR A 47 0.35 -10.05 -9.93
C THR A 47 0.77 -11.38 -10.57
N LEU A 48 1.83 -12.01 -10.07
CA LEU A 48 2.29 -13.32 -10.54
C LEU A 48 1.33 -14.46 -10.22
N LEU A 49 0.35 -14.22 -9.35
CA LEU A 49 -0.67 -15.18 -8.91
C LEU A 49 -2.07 -14.80 -9.40
N SER A 50 -2.19 -13.89 -10.38
CA SER A 50 -3.48 -13.34 -10.79
C SER A 50 -4.46 -14.41 -11.30
N GLU A 51 -3.98 -15.45 -12.00
CA GLU A 51 -4.82 -16.56 -12.46
C GLU A 51 -5.41 -17.37 -11.29
N ARG A 52 -4.75 -17.38 -10.13
CA ARG A 52 -5.26 -18.01 -8.89
C ARG A 52 -6.11 -17.05 -8.07
N ALA A 53 -5.73 -15.77 -8.04
CA ALA A 53 -6.44 -14.75 -7.27
C ALA A 53 -7.84 -14.48 -7.83
N ILE A 54 -8.01 -14.46 -9.15
CA ILE A 54 -9.30 -14.20 -9.81
C ILE A 54 -10.38 -15.19 -9.36
N PRO A 55 -10.22 -16.53 -9.50
CA PRO A 55 -11.25 -17.46 -9.02
C PRO A 55 -11.41 -17.44 -7.51
N LEU A 56 -10.32 -17.24 -6.73
CA LEU A 56 -10.40 -17.12 -5.28
C LEU A 56 -11.23 -15.92 -4.84
N PHE A 57 -11.02 -14.74 -5.44
CA PHE A 57 -11.75 -13.52 -5.09
C PHE A 57 -13.23 -13.61 -5.46
N LYS A 58 -13.57 -14.19 -6.62
CA LYS A 58 -14.96 -14.48 -6.98
C LYS A 58 -15.62 -15.33 -5.90
N LEU A 59 -15.02 -16.45 -5.56
CA LEU A 59 -15.55 -17.35 -4.53
C LEU A 59 -15.62 -16.66 -3.15
N ALA A 60 -14.65 -15.82 -2.80
CA ALA A 60 -14.65 -15.05 -1.56
C ALA A 60 -15.85 -14.09 -1.49
N LYS A 61 -16.14 -13.38 -2.58
CA LYS A 61 -17.33 -12.50 -2.67
C LYS A 61 -18.64 -13.28 -2.59
N ASP A 62 -18.74 -14.42 -3.27
CA ASP A 62 -19.90 -15.31 -3.22
C ASP A 62 -20.13 -15.85 -1.78
N LYS A 63 -19.06 -16.02 -1.01
CA LYS A 63 -19.12 -16.43 0.41
C LYS A 63 -19.29 -15.26 1.38
N GLY A 64 -19.44 -14.03 0.91
CA GLY A 64 -19.71 -12.85 1.74
C GLY A 64 -18.48 -12.20 2.38
N MET A 65 -17.26 -12.49 1.92
CA MET A 65 -16.07 -11.76 2.34
C MET A 65 -16.19 -10.28 2.00
N LYS A 66 -15.88 -9.41 2.97
CA LYS A 66 -16.06 -7.95 2.83
C LYS A 66 -15.09 -7.35 1.84
N TYR A 67 -13.82 -7.76 1.88
CA TYR A 67 -12.78 -7.19 1.01
C TYR A 67 -11.81 -8.23 0.48
N CYS A 68 -11.32 -7.95 -0.75
CA CYS A 68 -10.16 -8.60 -1.35
C CYS A 68 -9.16 -7.52 -1.72
N CYS A 69 -7.91 -7.65 -1.28
CA CYS A 69 -6.89 -6.63 -1.45
C CYS A 69 -5.60 -7.19 -2.05
N TYR A 70 -4.87 -6.31 -2.75
CA TYR A 70 -3.50 -6.55 -3.19
C TYR A 70 -2.53 -5.59 -2.50
N VAL A 71 -1.41 -6.12 -2.04
CA VAL A 71 -0.21 -5.36 -1.65
C VAL A 71 0.85 -5.62 -2.71
N SER A 72 0.98 -4.72 -3.66
CA SER A 72 1.71 -4.91 -4.92
C SER A 72 2.76 -3.83 -5.14
N THR A 73 3.76 -4.12 -5.96
CA THR A 73 4.64 -3.10 -6.53
C THR A 73 3.93 -2.24 -7.58
N GLY A 74 2.72 -2.61 -7.98
CA GLY A 74 1.98 -1.95 -9.06
C GLY A 74 2.53 -2.26 -10.46
N TYR A 75 3.56 -3.09 -10.57
CA TYR A 75 4.18 -3.42 -11.86
C TYR A 75 3.45 -4.58 -12.54
N MET A 76 2.34 -4.25 -13.15
CA MET A 76 1.48 -5.19 -13.86
C MET A 76 1.09 -4.68 -15.24
N THR A 77 0.56 -5.54 -16.09
CA THR A 77 0.01 -5.16 -17.39
C THR A 77 -1.40 -4.59 -17.22
N LYS A 78 -1.89 -3.84 -18.21
CA LYS A 78 -3.25 -3.25 -18.16
C LYS A 78 -4.34 -4.31 -18.13
N GLU A 79 -4.08 -5.43 -18.76
CA GLU A 79 -5.03 -6.55 -18.95
C GLU A 79 -5.38 -7.24 -17.62
N VAL A 80 -4.54 -7.10 -16.59
CA VAL A 80 -4.72 -7.78 -15.30
C VAL A 80 -5.68 -7.03 -14.37
N LEU A 81 -5.65 -5.69 -14.37
CA LEU A 81 -6.40 -4.88 -13.41
C LEU A 81 -7.91 -5.07 -13.51
N LYS A 82 -8.45 -5.01 -14.73
CA LYS A 82 -9.90 -5.12 -14.95
C LYS A 82 -10.46 -6.49 -14.56
N PRO A 83 -9.87 -7.64 -14.98
CA PRO A 83 -10.30 -8.95 -14.51
C PRO A 83 -10.22 -9.13 -12.99
N LEU A 84 -9.21 -8.57 -12.32
CA LEU A 84 -9.12 -8.60 -10.86
C LEU A 84 -10.24 -7.81 -10.20
N GLN A 85 -10.53 -6.60 -10.69
CA GLN A 85 -11.63 -5.77 -10.20
C GLN A 85 -12.98 -6.46 -10.41
N GLU A 86 -13.24 -7.02 -11.59
CA GLU A 86 -14.45 -7.78 -11.90
C GLU A 86 -14.58 -9.06 -11.06
N ALA A 87 -13.45 -9.60 -10.57
CA ALA A 87 -13.40 -10.73 -9.65
C ALA A 87 -13.66 -10.34 -8.19
N GLY A 88 -13.74 -9.04 -7.88
CA GLY A 88 -14.00 -8.56 -6.54
C GLY A 88 -12.78 -8.01 -5.80
N LEU A 89 -11.70 -7.67 -6.50
CA LEU A 89 -10.63 -6.86 -5.89
C LEU A 89 -11.21 -5.49 -5.51
N ASP A 90 -11.11 -5.12 -4.24
CA ASP A 90 -11.60 -3.85 -3.70
C ASP A 90 -10.48 -2.84 -3.47
N GLY A 91 -9.32 -3.30 -3.03
CA GLY A 91 -8.22 -2.44 -2.63
C GLY A 91 -6.89 -2.83 -3.27
N LEU A 92 -6.14 -1.82 -3.67
CA LEU A 92 -4.80 -1.95 -4.22
C LEU A 92 -3.84 -0.99 -3.51
N LYS A 93 -2.95 -1.55 -2.69
CA LYS A 93 -1.82 -0.83 -2.13
C LYS A 93 -0.63 -0.96 -3.07
N ILE A 94 -0.06 0.18 -3.46
CA ILE A 94 1.05 0.25 -4.42
C ILE A 94 2.31 0.77 -3.75
N ASP A 95 3.40 0.02 -3.88
CA ASP A 95 4.71 0.44 -3.42
C ASP A 95 5.44 1.29 -4.47
N VAL A 96 5.78 2.53 -4.14
CA VAL A 96 6.65 3.41 -4.92
C VAL A 96 8.01 3.50 -4.25
N LYS A 97 9.09 3.39 -5.03
CA LYS A 97 10.46 3.35 -4.50
C LYS A 97 11.29 4.59 -4.85
N GLY A 98 10.69 5.58 -5.50
CA GLY A 98 11.36 6.82 -5.91
C GLY A 98 11.19 7.13 -7.39
N THR A 99 12.20 7.77 -7.96
CA THR A 99 12.25 8.19 -9.38
C THR A 99 12.70 7.03 -10.30
N GLY A 100 12.69 7.26 -11.62
CA GLY A 100 13.20 6.29 -12.60
C GLY A 100 14.64 5.86 -12.32
N GLU A 101 15.51 6.78 -11.89
CA GLU A 101 16.90 6.49 -11.53
C GLU A 101 16.98 5.52 -10.35
N THR A 102 16.15 5.70 -9.31
CA THR A 102 16.05 4.77 -8.19
C THR A 102 15.69 3.36 -8.64
N TYR A 103 14.72 3.27 -9.56
CA TYR A 103 14.29 1.98 -10.10
C TYR A 103 15.37 1.31 -10.96
N GLU A 104 16.07 2.06 -11.78
CA GLU A 104 17.16 1.55 -12.61
C GLU A 104 18.31 1.01 -11.76
N ARG A 105 18.77 1.79 -10.78
CA ARG A 105 19.93 1.43 -9.96
C ARG A 105 19.66 0.35 -8.93
N TYR A 106 18.46 0.32 -8.32
CA TYR A 106 18.21 -0.47 -7.12
C TYR A 106 17.03 -1.44 -7.24
N CYS A 107 16.14 -1.25 -8.22
CA CYS A 107 14.90 -2.03 -8.32
C CYS A 107 14.79 -2.86 -9.60
N GLY A 108 15.94 -3.17 -10.24
CA GLY A 108 15.99 -4.04 -11.41
C GLY A 108 15.48 -3.41 -12.69
N GLY A 109 15.49 -2.08 -12.81
CA GLY A 109 15.11 -1.35 -14.01
C GLY A 109 13.61 -1.33 -14.31
N ALA A 110 12.76 -1.52 -13.29
CA ALA A 110 11.32 -1.46 -13.50
C ALA A 110 10.88 -0.05 -13.89
N ASP A 111 9.98 0.04 -14.86
CA ASP A 111 9.43 1.30 -15.37
C ASP A 111 8.43 1.90 -14.35
N VAL A 112 8.85 2.97 -13.69
CA VAL A 112 8.03 3.68 -12.69
C VAL A 112 6.77 4.32 -13.30
N ASP A 113 6.80 4.69 -14.58
CA ASP A 113 5.63 5.26 -15.26
C ASP A 113 4.51 4.24 -15.41
N ARG A 114 4.86 2.98 -15.57
CA ARG A 114 3.90 1.87 -15.56
C ARG A 114 3.22 1.73 -14.21
N ILE A 115 3.97 1.86 -13.12
CA ILE A 115 3.43 1.77 -11.75
C ILE A 115 2.41 2.87 -11.51
N TRP A 116 2.77 4.13 -11.80
CA TRP A 116 1.86 5.26 -11.62
C TRP A 116 0.64 5.21 -12.55
N ARG A 117 0.84 4.77 -13.81
CA ARG A 117 -0.28 4.51 -14.71
C ARG A 117 -1.27 3.52 -14.11
N ASN A 118 -0.77 2.42 -13.52
CA ASN A 118 -1.62 1.39 -12.92
C ASN A 118 -2.34 1.90 -11.66
N ALA A 119 -1.70 2.74 -10.84
CA ALA A 119 -2.36 3.42 -9.73
C ALA A 119 -3.55 4.27 -10.19
N ARG A 120 -3.35 5.07 -11.25
CA ARG A 120 -4.40 5.88 -11.86
C ARG A 120 -5.53 5.04 -12.45
N GLU A 121 -5.22 3.98 -13.18
CA GLU A 121 -6.22 3.10 -13.78
C GLU A 121 -7.00 2.32 -12.73
N ALA A 122 -6.36 1.84 -11.66
CA ALA A 122 -7.03 1.20 -10.53
C ALA A 122 -8.07 2.14 -9.89
N LYS A 123 -7.70 3.41 -9.68
CA LYS A 123 -8.63 4.42 -9.15
C LYS A 123 -9.80 4.68 -10.10
N LYS A 124 -9.58 4.73 -11.42
CA LYS A 124 -10.66 4.87 -12.41
C LYS A 124 -11.63 3.68 -12.42
N LEU A 125 -11.12 2.49 -12.11
CA LEU A 125 -11.95 1.28 -11.95
C LEU A 125 -12.72 1.24 -10.63
N GLY A 126 -12.59 2.27 -9.78
CA GLY A 126 -13.28 2.36 -8.49
C GLY A 126 -12.61 1.59 -7.36
N LEU A 127 -11.37 1.10 -7.53
CA LEU A 127 -10.64 0.48 -6.44
C LEU A 127 -10.22 1.50 -5.38
N HIS A 128 -10.22 1.10 -4.13
CA HIS A 128 -9.52 1.84 -3.08
C HIS A 128 -8.01 1.73 -3.33
N VAL A 129 -7.34 2.87 -3.55
CA VAL A 129 -5.91 2.90 -3.83
C VAL A 129 -5.18 3.60 -2.70
N GLU A 130 -4.10 2.97 -2.23
CA GLU A 130 -3.15 3.60 -1.31
C GLU A 130 -1.74 3.52 -1.91
N VAL A 131 -0.96 4.59 -1.77
CA VAL A 131 0.42 4.65 -2.22
C VAL A 131 1.35 4.62 -1.02
N VAL A 132 2.33 3.72 -1.06
CA VAL A 132 3.37 3.61 -0.02
C VAL A 132 4.72 3.91 -0.63
N ALA A 133 5.36 4.96 -0.14
CA ALA A 133 6.72 5.36 -0.47
C ALA A 133 7.67 4.88 0.63
N LEU A 134 8.47 3.84 0.34
CA LEU A 134 9.57 3.47 1.23
C LEU A 134 10.67 4.50 1.09
N VAL A 135 10.95 5.23 2.17
CA VAL A 135 12.02 6.23 2.21
C VAL A 135 13.31 5.53 2.63
N VAL A 136 14.30 5.50 1.74
CA VAL A 136 15.55 4.74 1.90
C VAL A 136 16.71 5.71 2.02
N THR A 137 17.46 5.63 3.12
CA THR A 137 18.60 6.50 3.44
C THR A 137 19.64 6.46 2.32
N ASP A 138 20.10 7.64 1.87
CA ASP A 138 21.06 7.89 0.79
C ASP A 138 20.59 7.40 -0.59
N VAL A 139 19.28 7.22 -0.78
CA VAL A 139 18.72 6.77 -2.07
C VAL A 139 17.60 7.69 -2.57
N ASN A 140 16.59 7.93 -1.73
CA ASN A 140 15.41 8.72 -2.08
C ASN A 140 14.89 9.57 -0.91
N ASP A 141 15.72 9.76 0.14
CA ASP A 141 15.39 10.52 1.34
C ASP A 141 15.73 12.02 1.23
N GLU A 142 16.29 12.44 0.11
CA GLU A 142 16.53 13.84 -0.22
C GLU A 142 15.23 14.59 -0.51
N GLU A 143 15.21 15.89 -0.22
CA GLU A 143 14.01 16.72 -0.37
C GLU A 143 13.46 16.71 -1.80
N GLU A 144 14.31 16.74 -2.82
CA GLU A 144 13.92 16.72 -4.22
C GLU A 144 13.21 15.39 -4.59
N SER A 145 13.77 14.26 -4.15
CA SER A 145 13.17 12.94 -4.37
C SER A 145 11.80 12.82 -3.71
N LEU A 146 11.68 13.27 -2.46
CA LEU A 146 10.42 13.26 -1.71
C LEU A 146 9.39 14.18 -2.38
N ARG A 147 9.78 15.36 -2.83
CA ARG A 147 8.94 16.31 -3.57
C ARG A 147 8.43 15.70 -4.87
N SER A 148 9.30 15.05 -5.64
CA SER A 148 8.94 14.36 -6.89
C SER A 148 7.87 13.28 -6.66
N ILE A 149 7.97 12.52 -5.57
CA ILE A 149 6.95 11.51 -5.20
C ILE A 149 5.61 12.20 -4.90
N VAL A 150 5.61 13.27 -4.12
CA VAL A 150 4.40 14.02 -3.74
C VAL A 150 3.71 14.62 -4.96
N GLU A 151 4.47 15.30 -5.82
CA GLU A 151 3.95 15.92 -7.04
C GLU A 151 3.37 14.86 -8.00
N ARG A 152 4.08 13.74 -8.14
CA ARG A 152 3.61 12.63 -8.97
C ARG A 152 2.34 12.00 -8.40
N HIS A 153 2.27 11.80 -7.09
CA HIS A 153 1.08 11.31 -6.40
C HIS A 153 -0.13 12.20 -6.68
N LEU A 154 -0.01 13.50 -6.46
CA LEU A 154 -1.10 14.46 -6.70
C LEU A 154 -1.56 14.45 -8.16
N LYS A 155 -0.63 14.39 -9.11
CA LYS A 155 -0.91 14.33 -10.55
C LYS A 155 -1.65 13.07 -10.97
N GLU A 156 -1.24 11.91 -10.46
CA GLU A 156 -1.71 10.61 -10.96
C GLU A 156 -2.94 10.08 -10.20
N VAL A 157 -3.00 10.31 -8.88
CA VAL A 157 -4.06 9.74 -8.03
C VAL A 157 -4.82 10.77 -7.20
N GLY A 158 -4.38 12.02 -7.18
CA GLY A 158 -5.09 13.15 -6.58
C GLY A 158 -4.95 13.26 -5.06
N THR A 159 -5.64 14.24 -4.48
CA THR A 159 -5.47 14.69 -3.10
C THR A 159 -6.03 13.73 -2.05
N GLU A 160 -7.09 12.98 -2.37
CA GLU A 160 -7.81 12.11 -1.44
C GLU A 160 -7.18 10.72 -1.27
N THR A 161 -6.27 10.34 -2.18
CA THR A 161 -5.59 9.05 -2.11
C THR A 161 -4.56 9.06 -0.98
N PRO A 162 -4.59 8.09 -0.04
CA PRO A 162 -3.60 8.01 1.03
C PRO A 162 -2.17 7.86 0.50
N LEU A 163 -1.23 8.61 1.11
CA LEU A 163 0.20 8.54 0.82
C LEU A 163 0.97 8.25 2.10
N HIS A 164 1.63 7.10 2.15
CA HIS A 164 2.40 6.66 3.30
C HIS A 164 3.90 6.79 3.04
N PHE A 165 4.62 7.48 3.91
CA PHE A 165 6.08 7.49 3.96
C PHE A 165 6.53 6.48 5.00
N THR A 166 7.09 5.35 4.57
CA THR A 166 7.46 4.26 5.46
C THR A 166 8.96 4.22 5.71
N ARG A 167 9.31 3.97 6.97
CA ARG A 167 10.69 3.85 7.41
C ARG A 167 11.34 2.62 6.80
N TYR A 168 12.51 2.80 6.21
CA TYR A 168 13.39 1.74 5.77
C TYR A 168 14.19 1.18 6.94
N PHE A 169 14.47 -0.11 6.89
CA PHE A 169 15.44 -0.83 7.73
C PHE A 169 16.37 -1.66 6.87
N PRO A 170 17.65 -1.83 7.24
CA PRO A 170 18.62 -2.64 6.49
C PRO A 170 18.11 -4.04 6.24
N ALA A 171 18.20 -4.49 4.99
CA ALA A 171 17.81 -5.83 4.60
C ALA A 171 18.52 -6.29 3.32
N TYR A 172 18.66 -7.59 3.17
CA TYR A 172 19.21 -8.28 2.01
C TYR A 172 20.62 -7.79 1.65
N ARG A 173 20.79 -7.05 0.56
CA ARG A 173 22.09 -6.58 0.02
C ARG A 173 22.30 -5.09 0.24
N PHE A 174 21.50 -4.46 1.07
CA PHE A 174 21.55 -3.02 1.31
C PHE A 174 21.61 -2.74 2.81
N GLY A 175 22.73 -2.17 3.26
CA GLY A 175 23.07 -2.03 4.67
C GLY A 175 23.08 -0.59 5.19
N ASN A 176 22.55 0.37 4.45
CA ASN A 176 22.46 1.76 4.92
C ASN A 176 21.66 1.84 6.23
N PRO A 177 21.92 2.83 7.10
CA PRO A 177 21.18 2.95 8.35
C PRO A 177 19.68 3.16 8.13
N PRO A 178 18.83 2.80 9.11
CA PRO A 178 17.40 3.06 9.02
C PRO A 178 17.13 4.56 8.78
N THR A 179 16.06 4.86 8.05
CA THR A 179 15.63 6.24 7.80
C THR A 179 15.44 7.01 9.10
N GLN A 180 15.94 8.24 9.16
CA GLN A 180 15.70 9.12 10.29
C GLN A 180 14.22 9.47 10.38
N ILE A 181 13.66 9.52 11.60
CA ILE A 181 12.24 9.81 11.81
C ILE A 181 11.91 11.22 11.31
N GLU A 182 12.80 12.16 11.54
CA GLU A 182 12.70 13.56 11.11
C GLU A 182 12.56 13.70 9.57
N THR A 183 13.19 12.80 8.81
CA THR A 183 13.03 12.75 7.35
C THR A 183 11.60 12.35 6.96
N LEU A 184 11.03 11.38 7.66
CA LEU A 184 9.63 10.96 7.43
C LEU A 184 8.64 12.05 7.84
N GLU A 185 8.90 12.75 8.95
CA GLU A 185 8.08 13.89 9.39
C GLU A 185 8.12 15.03 8.36
N LYS A 186 9.30 15.36 7.83
CA LYS A 186 9.45 16.36 6.75
C LYS A 186 8.68 15.95 5.50
N ALA A 187 8.74 14.67 5.10
CA ALA A 187 7.99 14.16 3.95
C ALA A 187 6.46 14.27 4.17
N TYR A 188 5.99 13.92 5.37
CA TYR A 188 4.58 14.09 5.75
C TYR A 188 4.13 15.55 5.65
N GLU A 189 4.88 16.49 6.25
CA GLU A 189 4.54 17.92 6.23
C GLU A 189 4.59 18.49 4.81
N MET A 190 5.56 18.05 4.01
CA MET A 190 5.66 18.41 2.59
C MET A 190 4.40 17.96 1.81
N ALA A 191 3.98 16.72 1.99
CA ALA A 191 2.79 16.18 1.33
C ALA A 191 1.53 16.92 1.76
N LYS A 192 1.38 17.19 3.07
CA LYS A 192 0.25 17.95 3.61
C LYS A 192 0.21 19.37 3.06
N LYS A 193 1.35 20.07 3.04
CA LYS A 193 1.47 21.42 2.48
C LYS A 193 1.17 21.46 0.98
N ALA A 194 1.51 20.41 0.24
CA ALA A 194 1.21 20.28 -1.18
C ALA A 194 -0.26 19.94 -1.47
N GLY A 195 -1.06 19.58 -0.46
CA GLY A 195 -2.49 19.31 -0.60
C GLY A 195 -2.89 17.83 -0.55
N VAL A 196 -2.00 16.91 -0.18
CA VAL A 196 -2.40 15.53 0.13
C VAL A 196 -3.23 15.55 1.42
N LEU A 197 -4.48 15.08 1.37
CA LEU A 197 -5.39 15.12 2.51
C LEU A 197 -5.07 14.07 3.57
N TYR A 198 -4.54 12.93 3.16
CA TYR A 198 -4.26 11.76 4.01
C TYR A 198 -2.81 11.29 3.89
N PRO A 199 -1.82 12.10 4.30
CA PRO A 199 -0.44 11.64 4.42
C PRO A 199 -0.27 10.85 5.73
N TYR A 200 0.63 9.86 5.72
CA TYR A 200 0.96 9.02 6.88
C TYR A 200 2.46 8.77 6.99
N VAL A 201 2.90 8.48 8.22
CA VAL A 201 4.20 7.88 8.51
C VAL A 201 3.99 6.43 8.92
N GLY A 202 4.74 5.50 8.34
CA GLY A 202 4.66 4.07 8.63
C GLY A 202 6.00 3.47 9.10
N ASN A 203 5.95 2.27 9.67
CA ASN A 203 7.08 1.58 10.27
C ASN A 203 7.74 2.36 11.44
N VAL A 204 6.97 3.17 12.15
CA VAL A 204 7.37 3.89 13.38
C VAL A 204 6.23 3.74 14.39
N ALA A 205 6.31 2.69 15.21
CA ALA A 205 5.25 2.31 16.14
C ALA A 205 4.84 3.45 17.08
N GLY A 206 3.55 3.76 17.15
CA GLY A 206 2.98 4.79 18.01
C GLY A 206 3.25 6.23 17.58
N HIS A 207 3.76 6.44 16.36
CA HIS A 207 4.00 7.79 15.87
C HIS A 207 2.68 8.53 15.62
N ARG A 208 2.63 9.82 15.99
CA ARG A 208 1.39 10.63 15.82
C ARG A 208 0.85 10.62 14.38
N TYR A 209 1.70 10.53 13.37
CA TYR A 209 1.32 10.52 11.96
C TYR A 209 0.93 9.14 11.41
N GLU A 210 0.81 8.10 12.26
CA GLU A 210 0.07 6.87 11.93
C GLU A 210 -1.44 7.08 11.98
N ASN A 211 -1.89 8.11 12.70
CA ASN A 211 -3.31 8.40 12.90
C ASN A 211 -3.94 9.09 11.69
N THR A 212 -5.26 8.95 11.55
CA THR A 212 -6.01 9.72 10.57
C THR A 212 -6.60 10.97 11.22
N TYR A 213 -6.36 12.10 10.59
CA TYR A 213 -6.90 13.39 10.99
C TYR A 213 -7.89 13.89 9.95
N CYS A 214 -8.95 14.58 10.41
CA CYS A 214 -9.88 15.26 9.53
C CYS A 214 -9.14 16.34 8.72
N PRO A 215 -9.23 16.33 7.38
CA PRO A 215 -8.50 17.29 6.56
C PRO A 215 -8.98 18.74 6.75
N ASN A 216 -10.20 18.94 7.24
CA ASN A 216 -10.79 20.26 7.42
C ASN A 216 -10.49 20.87 8.81
N CYS A 217 -10.72 20.12 9.89
CA CYS A 217 -10.60 20.67 11.25
C CYS A 217 -9.42 20.13 12.07
N GLY A 218 -8.66 19.15 11.55
CA GLY A 218 -7.53 18.55 12.23
C GLY A 218 -7.88 17.58 13.37
N GLU A 219 -9.17 17.31 13.63
CA GLU A 219 -9.59 16.35 14.65
C GLU A 219 -9.05 14.94 14.32
N ARG A 220 -8.50 14.24 15.33
CA ARG A 220 -8.09 12.85 15.17
C ARG A 220 -9.31 11.95 15.11
N ILE A 221 -9.56 11.36 13.93
CA ILE A 221 -10.74 10.54 13.65
C ILE A 221 -10.47 9.04 13.66
N ILE A 222 -9.21 8.62 13.49
CA ILE A 222 -8.79 7.23 13.71
C ILE A 222 -7.46 7.26 14.45
N GLN A 223 -7.38 6.56 15.59
CA GLN A 223 -6.15 6.33 16.32
C GLN A 223 -5.61 4.95 16.01
N ARG A 224 -4.31 4.88 15.69
CA ARG A 224 -3.61 3.62 15.39
C ARG A 224 -2.39 3.44 16.27
N TYR A 225 -2.04 2.18 16.44
CA TYR A 225 -0.74 1.73 16.92
C TYR A 225 -0.34 0.54 16.06
N GLU A 226 0.61 0.72 15.15
CA GLU A 226 0.97 -0.26 14.12
C GLU A 226 -0.26 -0.75 13.33
N TYR A 227 -0.63 -2.04 13.45
CA TYR A 227 -1.77 -2.65 12.77
C TYR A 227 -3.08 -2.59 13.57
N TYR A 228 -3.05 -2.01 14.78
CA TYR A 228 -4.24 -1.93 15.63
C TYR A 228 -4.94 -0.58 15.50
N VAL A 229 -6.24 -0.63 15.28
CA VAL A 229 -7.12 0.54 15.41
C VAL A 229 -7.57 0.62 16.87
N LEU A 230 -7.05 1.63 17.59
CA LEU A 230 -7.34 1.83 19.01
C LEU A 230 -8.63 2.63 19.23
N ASP A 231 -8.93 3.57 18.33
CA ASP A 231 -10.12 4.41 18.38
C ASP A 231 -10.59 4.72 16.95
N TYR A 232 -11.91 4.66 16.72
CA TYR A 232 -12.52 4.93 15.42
C TYR A 232 -13.75 5.82 15.62
N ARG A 233 -13.65 7.07 15.21
CA ARG A 233 -14.64 8.12 15.50
C ARG A 233 -15.41 8.62 14.28
N ILE A 234 -15.13 8.10 13.09
CA ILE A 234 -15.89 8.44 11.88
C ILE A 234 -17.34 7.97 12.05
N THR A 235 -18.31 8.83 11.76
CA THR A 235 -19.73 8.48 11.91
C THR A 235 -20.16 7.43 10.87
N LYS A 236 -21.34 6.82 11.07
CA LYS A 236 -21.92 5.85 10.12
C LYS A 236 -22.15 6.47 8.74
N GLU A 237 -22.36 7.78 8.69
CA GLU A 237 -22.55 8.56 7.46
C GLU A 237 -21.21 9.00 6.85
N ARG A 238 -20.08 8.40 7.31
CA ARG A 238 -18.73 8.70 6.86
C ARG A 238 -18.35 10.18 7.03
N LYS A 239 -18.67 10.75 8.21
CA LYS A 239 -18.37 12.16 8.50
C LYS A 239 -17.46 12.29 9.72
N CYS A 240 -16.69 13.37 9.73
CA CYS A 240 -15.97 13.81 10.93
C CYS A 240 -16.95 14.17 12.04
N PRO A 241 -16.82 13.64 13.27
CA PRO A 241 -17.75 13.91 14.36
C PRO A 241 -17.70 15.36 14.84
N GLN A 242 -16.58 16.07 14.61
CA GLN A 242 -16.38 17.44 15.08
C GLN A 242 -16.96 18.48 14.10
N CYS A 243 -16.74 18.33 12.78
CA CYS A 243 -17.09 19.38 11.81
C CYS A 243 -18.01 18.91 10.68
N GLY A 244 -18.40 17.65 10.65
CA GLY A 244 -19.31 17.11 9.64
C GLY A 244 -18.69 16.89 8.25
N THR A 245 -17.40 17.17 8.05
CA THR A 245 -16.72 16.94 6.76
C THR A 245 -16.80 15.46 6.38
N PHE A 246 -17.17 15.19 5.13
CA PHE A 246 -17.19 13.82 4.59
C PHE A 246 -15.76 13.24 4.54
N ILE A 247 -15.61 11.99 4.96
CA ILE A 247 -14.37 11.23 4.93
C ILE A 247 -14.55 10.09 3.91
N PRO A 248 -13.81 10.09 2.80
CA PRO A 248 -13.99 9.18 1.66
C PRO A 248 -13.73 7.71 1.96
#